data_5523969ed57cdb9bae5f5293b0fb1eb1
#
_entry.id   5523969ed57cdb9bae5f5293b0fb1eb1
#
_cell.length_a   1.000
_cell.length_b   1.000
_cell.length_c   1.000
_cell.angle_alpha   90.00
_cell.angle_beta   90.00
_cell.angle_gamma   90.00
#
_symmetry.space_group_name_H-M   'P 1'
#
loop_
_entity.id
_entity.type
_entity.pdbx_description
1 polymer ?
#
loop_
_entity_poly.entity_id
_entity_poly.type
_entity_poly.pdbx_seq_one_letter_code
_entity_poly.pdbx_strand_id
1 'polypeptide(L)'
;LMTYPVAYDIEDSSISSKLDKNAITNNALLFTSLLSQNGYDTMVYSNTYWFNTFINADLLSQNGIKLWCADYTSSPMTKGNTSIGNTNSFAYMWQYSDSQIDQNVILMTDAQNLTVKLSKSSVTYNGKAQKPSVTVYNQSGQKIPAAYYTVKYSSNTKPGKATVKVDFNGIFFGSKTANFIIKPKKPTQKKLKSKSKKQLNVSWKKDKNVSGYEIKYSTSSKFTRKTTKTVKAGKKSTGVTV
;
A
#
# COMPACT_ATOMS: atom_id res chain seq x y z
N LEU A 1 13.09 31.41 -1.01
CA LEU A 1 12.32 30.19 -0.77
C LEU A 1 12.86 29.56 0.48
N MET A 2 12.03 29.35 1.49
CA MET A 2 12.41 28.61 2.70
C MET A 2 12.72 27.18 2.32
N THR A 3 13.86 26.66 2.76
CA THR A 3 14.31 25.28 2.48
C THR A 3 13.90 24.31 3.59
N TYR A 4 13.46 24.82 4.73
CA TYR A 4 12.99 24.01 5.87
C TYR A 4 11.48 24.14 6.06
N PRO A 5 10.82 23.13 6.63
CA PRO A 5 9.41 23.20 6.96
C PRO A 5 9.09 24.31 7.94
N VAL A 6 7.90 24.90 7.82
CA VAL A 6 7.34 25.79 8.83
C VAL A 6 6.69 24.93 9.92
N ALA A 7 7.16 25.03 11.14
CA ALA A 7 6.59 24.30 12.27
C ALA A 7 5.48 25.10 12.95
N TYR A 8 4.34 24.46 13.22
CA TYR A 8 3.32 24.95 14.12
C TYR A 8 3.60 24.39 15.51
N ASP A 9 4.07 25.24 16.39
CA ASP A 9 4.37 24.92 17.78
C ASP A 9 3.11 24.95 18.64
N ILE A 10 2.79 23.84 19.32
CA ILE A 10 1.58 23.67 20.13
C ILE A 10 1.95 23.07 21.47
N GLU A 11 2.26 23.90 22.47
CA GLU A 11 2.58 23.44 23.82
C GLU A 11 2.22 24.44 24.93
N ASP A 12 1.49 25.52 24.59
CA ASP A 12 1.06 26.50 25.57
C ASP A 12 -0.20 26.03 26.32
N SER A 13 -0.07 25.88 27.64
CA SER A 13 -1.16 25.44 28.52
C SER A 13 -2.39 26.34 28.51
N SER A 14 -2.28 27.60 28.08
CA SER A 14 -3.40 28.49 27.91
C SER A 14 -4.34 28.04 26.78
N ILE A 15 -3.83 27.31 25.80
CA ILE A 15 -4.60 26.72 24.70
C ILE A 15 -5.42 25.52 25.22
N SER A 16 -4.80 24.59 25.92
CA SER A 16 -5.47 23.38 26.42
C SER A 16 -6.50 23.65 27.52
N SER A 17 -6.43 24.82 28.18
CA SER A 17 -7.46 25.26 29.11
C SER A 17 -8.74 25.80 28.44
N LYS A 18 -8.68 26.14 27.16
CA LYS A 18 -9.77 26.76 26.40
C LYS A 18 -10.31 25.91 25.26
N LEU A 19 -9.50 25.03 24.71
CA LEU A 19 -9.82 24.21 23.55
C LEU A 19 -9.67 22.72 23.88
N ASP A 20 -10.58 21.93 23.37
CA ASP A 20 -10.48 20.47 23.43
C ASP A 20 -9.50 19.88 22.40
N LYS A 21 -9.22 18.60 22.50
CA LYS A 21 -8.32 17.86 21.63
C LYS A 21 -8.68 17.99 20.14
N ASN A 22 -9.98 17.99 19.83
CA ASN A 22 -10.44 18.08 18.44
C ASN A 22 -10.24 19.50 17.88
N ALA A 23 -10.54 20.54 18.66
CA ALA A 23 -10.34 21.92 18.26
C ALA A 23 -8.85 22.22 18.03
N ILE A 24 -7.98 21.79 18.96
CA ILE A 24 -6.52 21.94 18.81
C ILE A 24 -6.01 21.23 17.56
N THR A 25 -6.43 19.99 17.33
CA THR A 25 -6.01 19.21 16.16
C THR A 25 -6.52 19.82 14.85
N ASN A 26 -7.77 20.32 14.81
CA ASN A 26 -8.33 20.96 13.64
C ASN A 26 -7.63 22.29 13.31
N ASN A 27 -7.22 23.05 14.32
CA ASN A 27 -6.41 24.26 14.11
C ASN A 27 -5.03 23.91 13.48
N ALA A 28 -4.40 22.83 13.93
CA ALA A 28 -3.15 22.35 13.33
C ALA A 28 -3.35 21.93 11.86
N LEU A 29 -4.43 21.20 11.56
CA LEU A 29 -4.78 20.82 10.19
C LEU A 29 -5.05 22.04 9.30
N LEU A 30 -5.77 23.03 9.82
CA LEU A 30 -6.06 24.27 9.09
C LEU A 30 -4.78 25.05 8.79
N PHE A 31 -3.94 25.27 9.80
CA PHE A 31 -2.67 25.98 9.66
C PHE A 31 -1.77 25.32 8.59
N THR A 32 -1.55 24.01 8.73
CA THR A 32 -0.70 23.26 7.79
C THR A 32 -1.29 23.25 6.38
N SER A 33 -2.61 23.14 6.23
CA SER A 33 -3.29 23.19 4.94
C SER A 33 -3.13 24.55 4.24
N LEU A 34 -3.33 25.64 4.96
CA LEU A 34 -3.21 27.00 4.42
C LEU A 34 -1.79 27.29 3.92
N LEU A 35 -0.77 26.89 4.67
CA LEU A 35 0.61 27.07 4.27
C LEU A 35 0.99 26.15 3.09
N SER A 36 0.55 24.91 3.10
CA SER A 36 0.82 23.96 2.01
C SER A 36 0.19 24.41 0.68
N GLN A 37 -1.00 25.03 0.71
CA GLN A 37 -1.62 25.62 -0.47
C GLN A 37 -0.80 26.77 -1.06
N ASN A 38 0.02 27.43 -0.25
CA ASN A 38 0.94 28.50 -0.65
C ASN A 38 2.38 27.98 -0.94
N GLY A 39 2.57 26.65 -1.04
CA GLY A 39 3.83 26.04 -1.44
C GLY A 39 4.87 25.86 -0.34
N TYR A 40 4.49 26.07 0.92
CA TYR A 40 5.38 25.82 2.06
C TYR A 40 5.30 24.35 2.51
N ASP A 41 6.43 23.76 2.84
CA ASP A 41 6.48 22.51 3.60
C ASP A 41 6.14 22.80 5.07
N THR A 42 5.37 21.91 5.71
CA THR A 42 4.83 22.17 7.05
C THR A 42 5.02 20.97 7.98
N MET A 43 5.10 21.27 9.28
CA MET A 43 5.10 20.28 10.34
C MET A 43 4.37 20.82 11.58
N VAL A 44 4.06 19.95 12.52
CA VAL A 44 3.58 20.29 13.86
C VAL A 44 4.64 19.87 14.86
N TYR A 45 5.07 20.83 15.68
CA TYR A 45 5.93 20.60 16.82
C TYR A 45 5.11 20.54 18.09
N SER A 46 5.42 19.59 18.94
CA SER A 46 4.98 19.51 20.33
C SER A 46 5.80 18.47 21.09
N ASN A 47 5.57 18.33 22.38
CA ASN A 47 6.19 17.28 23.17
C ASN A 47 5.31 16.02 23.27
N THR A 48 5.90 14.94 23.79
CA THR A 48 5.24 13.63 23.99
C THR A 48 3.93 13.74 24.75
N TYR A 49 3.89 14.53 25.81
CA TYR A 49 2.69 14.68 26.63
C TYR A 49 1.53 15.30 25.84
N TRP A 50 1.81 16.35 25.07
CA TRP A 50 0.81 17.02 24.24
C TRP A 50 0.28 16.13 23.11
N PHE A 51 1.14 15.44 22.38
CA PHE A 51 0.72 14.50 21.34
C PHE A 51 -0.14 13.36 21.88
N ASN A 52 0.10 12.92 23.10
CA ASN A 52 -0.75 11.88 23.70
C ASN A 52 -2.07 12.41 24.23
N THR A 53 -2.06 13.62 24.83
CA THR A 53 -3.19 14.14 25.60
C THR A 53 -4.08 15.10 24.82
N PHE A 54 -3.52 16.10 24.17
CA PHE A 54 -4.24 17.25 23.61
C PHE A 54 -4.23 17.32 22.08
N ILE A 55 -3.44 16.52 21.40
CA ILE A 55 -3.34 16.49 19.94
C ILE A 55 -3.65 15.08 19.45
N ASN A 56 -4.47 14.96 18.40
CA ASN A 56 -4.65 13.68 17.70
C ASN A 56 -3.54 13.51 16.67
N ALA A 57 -2.40 13.02 17.13
CA ALA A 57 -1.21 12.79 16.30
C ALA A 57 -1.45 11.80 15.16
N ASP A 58 -2.30 10.78 15.39
CA ASP A 58 -2.68 9.81 14.34
C ASP A 58 -3.47 10.48 13.21
N LEU A 59 -4.39 11.40 13.54
CA LEU A 59 -5.14 12.14 12.54
C LEU A 59 -4.24 13.08 11.73
N LEU A 60 -3.29 13.77 12.38
CA LEU A 60 -2.30 14.59 11.68
C LEU A 60 -1.46 13.73 10.73
N SER A 61 -0.94 12.60 11.19
CA SER A 61 -0.15 11.66 10.39
C SER A 61 -0.95 11.07 9.23
N GLN A 62 -2.24 10.73 9.43
CA GLN A 62 -3.13 10.25 8.37
C GLN A 62 -3.35 11.28 7.25
N ASN A 63 -3.23 12.57 7.58
CA ASN A 63 -3.27 13.67 6.61
C ASN A 63 -1.89 14.03 6.03
N GLY A 64 -0.85 13.24 6.35
CA GLY A 64 0.50 13.44 5.82
C GLY A 64 1.28 14.58 6.47
N ILE A 65 0.80 15.08 7.61
CA ILE A 65 1.49 16.13 8.37
C ILE A 65 2.71 15.52 9.06
N LYS A 66 3.86 16.16 8.89
CA LYS A 66 5.09 15.80 9.59
C LYS A 66 4.98 16.18 11.05
N LEU A 67 5.39 15.31 11.94
CA LEU A 67 5.42 15.56 13.39
C LEU A 67 6.85 15.73 13.85
N TRP A 68 7.11 16.82 14.58
CA TRP A 68 8.36 17.06 15.28
C TRP A 68 8.08 16.93 16.77
N CYS A 69 8.59 15.87 17.38
CA CYS A 69 8.30 15.52 18.75
C CYS A 69 9.49 15.81 19.66
N ALA A 70 9.29 16.59 20.71
CA ALA A 70 10.23 16.71 21.80
C ALA A 70 9.99 15.60 22.83
N ASP A 71 11.05 14.85 23.12
CA ASP A 71 11.08 13.81 24.15
C ASP A 71 12.50 13.72 24.72
N TYR A 72 12.72 14.30 25.87
CA TYR A 72 14.02 14.38 26.54
C TYR A 72 14.23 13.17 27.45
N THR A 73 14.22 11.97 26.85
CA THR A 73 14.51 10.77 27.61
C THR A 73 15.96 10.75 28.06
N SER A 74 16.24 10.16 29.22
CA SER A 74 17.58 10.08 29.85
C SER A 74 18.61 9.28 29.03
N SER A 75 18.24 8.73 27.92
CA SER A 75 19.12 7.98 27.01
C SER A 75 19.20 8.69 25.67
N PRO A 76 20.35 9.32 25.34
CA PRO A 76 20.57 9.85 24.00
C PRO A 76 20.44 8.71 22.98
N MET A 77 19.93 9.02 21.79
CA MET A 77 19.86 8.06 20.70
C MET A 77 21.22 7.44 20.44
N THR A 78 21.38 6.19 20.83
CA THR A 78 22.40 5.32 20.26
C THR A 78 21.87 4.80 18.94
N LYS A 79 22.77 4.61 17.97
CA LYS A 79 22.46 4.06 16.64
C LYS A 79 21.61 2.77 16.79
N GLY A 80 20.32 2.86 16.47
CA GLY A 80 19.37 1.75 16.59
C GLY A 80 18.23 1.96 17.61
N ASN A 81 18.31 2.93 18.50
CA ASN A 81 17.19 3.28 19.37
C ASN A 81 16.39 4.43 18.72
N THR A 82 15.36 4.08 17.97
CA THR A 82 14.43 5.01 17.32
C THR A 82 13.09 5.08 18.04
N SER A 83 13.04 4.58 19.27
CA SER A 83 11.82 4.56 20.07
C SER A 83 11.64 5.91 20.75
N ILE A 84 10.83 6.76 20.18
CA ILE A 84 10.30 7.95 20.84
C ILE A 84 9.19 7.47 21.76
N GLY A 85 9.51 6.97 22.94
CA GLY A 85 8.55 6.54 23.95
C GLY A 85 7.30 5.85 23.36
N ASN A 86 6.12 6.01 23.98
CA ASN A 86 4.83 5.57 23.43
C ASN A 86 4.25 6.56 22.40
N THR A 87 5.03 7.52 21.95
CA THR A 87 4.58 8.58 21.08
C THR A 87 4.79 8.16 19.64
N ASN A 88 3.71 7.98 18.98
CA ASN A 88 3.55 8.04 17.57
C ASN A 88 4.72 7.52 16.71
N SER A 89 4.62 6.28 16.28
CA SER A 89 5.53 5.62 15.34
C SER A 89 5.72 6.35 13.99
N PHE A 90 5.11 7.52 13.81
CA PHE A 90 5.16 8.33 12.59
C PHE A 90 5.83 9.70 12.81
N ALA A 91 6.56 9.92 13.89
CA ALA A 91 7.34 11.15 14.07
C ALA A 91 8.36 11.29 12.93
N TYR A 92 8.41 12.47 12.32
CA TYR A 92 9.37 12.82 11.29
C TYR A 92 10.69 13.28 11.88
N MET A 93 10.62 14.06 12.95
CA MET A 93 11.78 14.60 13.65
C MET A 93 11.62 14.40 15.17
N TRP A 94 12.72 14.11 15.81
CA TRP A 94 12.80 13.98 17.26
C TRP A 94 13.81 14.96 17.82
N GLN A 95 13.36 15.82 18.73
CA GLN A 95 14.21 16.64 19.57
C GLN A 95 14.51 15.87 20.85
N TYR A 96 15.77 15.48 21.03
CA TYR A 96 16.18 14.61 22.11
C TYR A 96 16.95 15.34 23.22
N SER A 97 17.28 16.61 23.02
CA SER A 97 17.95 17.46 24.03
C SER A 97 17.65 18.93 23.78
N ASP A 98 17.53 19.67 24.88
CA ASP A 98 17.40 21.13 24.97
C ASP A 98 18.47 21.75 25.94
N SER A 99 19.46 20.96 26.35
CA SER A 99 20.34 21.30 27.48
C SER A 99 21.26 22.51 27.27
N GLN A 100 21.57 22.89 26.05
CA GLN A 100 22.28 24.14 25.66
C GLN A 100 21.87 24.58 24.25
N ILE A 101 21.73 23.64 23.37
CA ILE A 101 21.27 23.79 21.98
C ILE A 101 20.30 22.66 21.72
N ASP A 102 19.18 22.97 21.08
CA ASP A 102 18.20 21.95 20.62
C ASP A 102 18.86 20.95 19.70
N GLN A 103 18.91 19.71 20.11
CA GLN A 103 19.47 18.63 19.31
C GLN A 103 18.35 17.79 18.71
N ASN A 104 18.37 17.64 17.38
CA ASN A 104 17.32 17.00 16.61
C ASN A 104 17.87 15.93 15.70
N VAL A 105 17.04 14.91 15.43
CA VAL A 105 17.30 13.90 14.41
C VAL A 105 16.07 13.66 13.54
N ILE A 106 16.29 13.58 12.24
CA ILE A 106 15.22 13.19 11.29
C ILE A 106 15.11 11.68 11.27
N LEU A 107 13.91 11.18 11.55
CA LEU A 107 13.58 9.76 11.55
C LEU A 107 13.05 9.38 10.18
N MET A 108 13.85 8.65 9.39
CA MET A 108 13.45 8.18 8.06
C MET A 108 13.58 6.66 7.96
N THR A 109 12.56 6.04 7.40
CA THR A 109 12.51 4.59 7.20
C THR A 109 12.63 4.24 5.72
N ASP A 110 13.61 3.38 5.38
CA ASP A 110 13.76 2.84 4.02
C ASP A 110 12.55 1.95 3.67
N ALA A 111 12.06 2.09 2.44
CA ALA A 111 11.02 1.26 1.86
C ALA A 111 11.32 -0.24 1.97
N GLN A 112 12.60 -0.65 2.02
CA GLN A 112 12.98 -2.06 2.18
C GLN A 112 12.47 -2.64 3.51
N ASN A 113 12.32 -1.82 4.53
CA ASN A 113 11.79 -2.20 5.84
C ASN A 113 10.26 -2.24 5.91
N LEU A 114 9.58 -1.91 4.81
CA LEU A 114 8.13 -1.89 4.72
C LEU A 114 7.59 -3.14 4.00
N THR A 115 6.37 -3.54 4.33
CA THR A 115 5.69 -4.66 3.68
C THR A 115 4.50 -4.15 2.87
N VAL A 116 4.51 -4.43 1.56
CA VAL A 116 3.40 -4.11 0.65
C VAL A 116 2.52 -5.35 0.47
N LYS A 117 1.23 -5.25 0.83
CA LYS A 117 0.23 -6.30 0.62
C LYS A 117 -0.80 -5.85 -0.41
N LEU A 118 -1.13 -6.75 -1.34
CA LEU A 118 -2.21 -6.55 -2.30
C LEU A 118 -3.46 -7.30 -1.82
N SER A 119 -4.64 -6.71 -2.00
CA SER A 119 -5.92 -7.35 -1.66
C SER A 119 -6.18 -8.64 -2.45
N LYS A 120 -5.54 -8.80 -3.62
CA LYS A 120 -5.62 -10.01 -4.45
C LYS A 120 -4.28 -10.27 -5.14
N SER A 121 -3.78 -11.50 -5.05
CA SER A 121 -2.60 -11.97 -5.78
C SER A 121 -2.93 -12.37 -7.22
N SER A 122 -4.21 -12.60 -7.53
CA SER A 122 -4.67 -12.84 -8.90
C SER A 122 -6.11 -12.36 -9.12
N VAL A 123 -6.39 -11.94 -10.34
CA VAL A 123 -7.73 -11.49 -10.80
C VAL A 123 -8.04 -12.10 -12.17
N THR A 124 -9.32 -12.18 -12.54
CA THR A 124 -9.73 -12.63 -13.87
C THR A 124 -9.85 -11.44 -14.81
N TYR A 125 -9.31 -11.57 -16.01
CA TYR A 125 -9.43 -10.58 -17.08
C TYR A 125 -10.89 -10.23 -17.39
N ASN A 126 -11.21 -8.94 -17.39
CA ASN A 126 -12.56 -8.42 -17.66
C ASN A 126 -12.59 -7.33 -18.74
N GLY A 127 -11.47 -7.10 -19.45
CA GLY A 127 -11.34 -6.06 -20.46
C GLY A 127 -10.95 -4.69 -19.94
N LYS A 128 -10.91 -4.50 -18.63
CA LYS A 128 -10.58 -3.22 -17.96
C LYS A 128 -9.27 -3.32 -17.20
N ALA A 129 -8.68 -2.16 -16.87
CA ALA A 129 -7.51 -2.10 -15.99
C ALA A 129 -7.84 -2.67 -14.60
N GLN A 130 -6.99 -3.57 -14.11
CA GLN A 130 -7.11 -4.21 -12.81
C GLN A 130 -6.25 -3.48 -11.79
N LYS A 131 -6.84 -3.09 -10.65
CA LYS A 131 -6.18 -2.33 -9.60
C LYS A 131 -6.53 -2.91 -8.22
N PRO A 132 -5.96 -4.07 -7.81
CA PRO A 132 -6.14 -4.56 -6.46
C PRO A 132 -5.66 -3.50 -5.46
N SER A 133 -6.38 -3.31 -4.36
CA SER A 133 -6.00 -2.33 -3.34
C SER A 133 -4.67 -2.71 -2.68
N VAL A 134 -3.91 -1.68 -2.32
CA VAL A 134 -2.61 -1.77 -1.67
C VAL A 134 -2.77 -1.40 -0.21
N THR A 135 -2.12 -2.14 0.67
CA THR A 135 -1.93 -1.78 2.07
C THR A 135 -0.46 -1.97 2.41
N VAL A 136 0.12 -0.99 3.08
CA VAL A 136 1.52 -1.02 3.51
C VAL A 136 1.59 -1.15 5.02
N TYR A 137 2.58 -1.89 5.51
CA TYR A 137 2.83 -2.10 6.94
C TYR A 137 4.31 -1.88 7.25
N ASN A 138 4.59 -1.35 8.44
CA ASN A 138 5.94 -1.32 9.00
C ASN A 138 6.34 -2.69 9.58
N GLN A 139 7.55 -2.79 10.13
CA GLN A 139 8.08 -4.05 10.72
C GLN A 139 7.28 -4.52 11.94
N SER A 140 6.70 -3.61 12.70
CA SER A 140 5.83 -3.93 13.86
C SER A 140 4.41 -4.33 13.47
N GLY A 141 4.09 -4.36 12.16
CA GLY A 141 2.77 -4.75 11.66
C GLY A 141 1.74 -3.61 11.69
N GLN A 142 2.15 -2.39 11.98
CA GLN A 142 1.29 -1.22 11.97
C GLN A 142 1.07 -0.75 10.53
N LYS A 143 -0.17 -0.38 10.20
CA LYS A 143 -0.53 0.10 8.86
C LYS A 143 0.00 1.51 8.61
N ILE A 144 0.70 1.70 7.50
CA ILE A 144 1.15 3.01 7.04
C ILE A 144 -0.02 3.75 6.39
N PRO A 145 -0.32 4.99 6.78
CA PRO A 145 -1.35 5.82 6.17
C PRO A 145 -1.09 6.07 4.68
N ALA A 146 -2.17 6.18 3.89
CA ALA A 146 -2.07 6.36 2.44
C ALA A 146 -1.41 7.68 2.02
N ALA A 147 -1.37 8.68 2.89
CA ALA A 147 -0.69 9.95 2.67
C ALA A 147 0.84 9.80 2.47
N TYR A 148 1.43 8.71 2.97
CA TYR A 148 2.87 8.46 2.89
C TYR A 148 3.32 7.69 1.66
N TYR A 149 2.43 7.40 0.71
CA TYR A 149 2.84 6.71 -0.52
C TYR A 149 1.89 6.94 -1.69
N THR A 150 2.41 6.80 -2.88
CA THR A 150 1.63 6.79 -4.13
C THR A 150 1.72 5.42 -4.78
N VAL A 151 0.66 5.03 -5.50
CA VAL A 151 0.56 3.70 -6.12
C VAL A 151 0.40 3.83 -7.63
N LYS A 152 1.29 3.19 -8.38
CA LYS A 152 1.25 3.11 -9.83
C LYS A 152 1.12 1.66 -10.29
N TYR A 153 0.27 1.43 -11.28
CA TYR A 153 0.05 0.11 -11.87
C TYR A 153 0.58 0.06 -13.29
N SER A 154 1.22 -1.04 -13.65
CA SER A 154 1.68 -1.28 -15.02
C SER A 154 1.35 -2.70 -15.47
N SER A 155 1.22 -2.90 -16.80
CA SER A 155 0.84 -4.19 -17.41
C SER A 155 -0.47 -4.77 -16.86
N ASN A 156 -1.37 -3.91 -16.34
CA ASN A 156 -2.55 -4.31 -15.58
C ASN A 156 -3.86 -4.38 -16.40
N THR A 157 -3.75 -4.43 -17.75
CA THR A 157 -4.91 -4.42 -18.66
C THR A 157 -5.07 -5.70 -19.48
N LYS A 158 -4.05 -6.57 -19.54
CA LYS A 158 -4.08 -7.82 -20.32
C LYS A 158 -3.71 -9.00 -19.43
N PRO A 159 -4.14 -10.24 -19.78
CA PRO A 159 -3.68 -11.43 -19.07
C PRO A 159 -2.16 -11.53 -19.04
N GLY A 160 -1.63 -11.87 -17.86
CA GLY A 160 -0.20 -11.95 -17.58
C GLY A 160 0.16 -11.41 -16.20
N LYS A 161 1.45 -11.20 -15.98
CA LYS A 161 1.98 -10.57 -14.76
C LYS A 161 1.81 -9.07 -14.84
N ALA A 162 1.13 -8.50 -13.86
CA ALA A 162 0.99 -7.06 -13.66
C ALA A 162 1.85 -6.62 -12.47
N THR A 163 2.34 -5.38 -12.51
CA THR A 163 3.21 -4.81 -11.49
C THR A 163 2.53 -3.63 -10.82
N VAL A 164 2.70 -3.54 -9.51
CA VAL A 164 2.33 -2.41 -8.67
C VAL A 164 3.61 -1.80 -8.11
N LYS A 165 3.85 -0.53 -8.40
CA LYS A 165 4.94 0.25 -7.81
C LYS A 165 4.35 1.16 -6.74
N VAL A 166 4.94 1.13 -5.56
CA VAL A 166 4.62 2.02 -4.43
C VAL A 166 5.83 2.92 -4.24
N ASP A 167 5.66 4.21 -4.48
CA ASP A 167 6.66 5.25 -4.24
C ASP A 167 6.33 5.92 -2.91
N PHE A 168 7.29 5.97 -1.98
CA PHE A 168 7.11 6.49 -0.63
C PHE A 168 7.50 7.97 -0.53
N ASN A 169 6.98 8.65 0.48
CA ASN A 169 7.23 10.05 0.78
C ASN A 169 7.17 10.31 2.31
N GLY A 170 7.41 11.55 2.72
CA GLY A 170 7.40 11.96 4.12
C GLY A 170 8.58 11.33 4.89
N ILE A 171 8.26 10.61 5.96
CA ILE A 171 9.25 9.89 6.79
C ILE A 171 9.70 8.56 6.17
N PHE A 172 9.14 8.18 5.05
CA PHE A 172 9.50 6.98 4.31
C PHE A 172 10.14 7.36 2.99
N PHE A 173 11.22 6.68 2.60
CA PHE A 173 11.89 6.96 1.35
C PHE A 173 12.09 5.69 0.50
N GLY A 174 12.31 5.89 -0.80
CA GLY A 174 12.49 4.80 -1.75
C GLY A 174 11.18 4.31 -2.37
N SER A 175 11.22 3.13 -2.93
CA SER A 175 10.04 2.51 -3.56
C SER A 175 10.05 0.99 -3.40
N LYS A 176 8.87 0.39 -3.47
CA LYS A 176 8.70 -1.07 -3.43
C LYS A 176 7.75 -1.54 -4.51
N THR A 177 8.00 -2.74 -5.04
CA THR A 177 7.15 -3.34 -6.07
C THR A 177 6.49 -4.60 -5.57
N ALA A 178 5.23 -4.80 -5.96
CA ALA A 178 4.48 -6.04 -5.79
C ALA A 178 3.90 -6.47 -7.14
N ASN A 179 3.55 -7.74 -7.27
CA ASN A 179 3.02 -8.28 -8.51
C ASN A 179 1.72 -9.04 -8.25
N PHE A 180 0.84 -9.04 -9.25
CA PHE A 180 -0.33 -9.90 -9.28
C PHE A 180 -0.53 -10.49 -10.69
N ILE A 181 -1.31 -11.56 -10.78
CA ILE A 181 -1.56 -12.25 -12.05
C ILE A 181 -2.97 -11.92 -12.56
N ILE A 182 -3.05 -11.48 -13.80
CA ILE A 182 -4.32 -11.38 -14.52
C ILE A 182 -4.51 -12.68 -15.29
N LYS A 183 -5.43 -13.52 -14.81
CA LYS A 183 -5.76 -14.80 -15.44
C LYS A 183 -6.66 -14.57 -16.66
N PRO A 184 -6.49 -15.28 -17.77
CA PRO A 184 -7.43 -15.26 -18.87
C PRO A 184 -8.85 -15.58 -18.40
N LYS A 185 -9.84 -15.04 -19.09
CA LYS A 185 -11.24 -15.45 -18.90
C LYS A 185 -11.41 -16.90 -19.40
N LYS A 186 -12.21 -17.68 -18.68
CA LYS A 186 -12.58 -19.03 -19.14
C LYS A 186 -13.20 -18.94 -20.55
N PRO A 187 -12.74 -19.72 -21.53
CA PRO A 187 -13.31 -19.71 -22.88
C PRO A 187 -14.80 -20.09 -22.86
N THR A 188 -15.56 -19.47 -23.73
CA THR A 188 -16.94 -19.92 -23.99
C THR A 188 -16.90 -21.18 -24.86
N GLN A 189 -17.30 -22.30 -24.27
CA GLN A 189 -17.46 -23.56 -24.98
C GLN A 189 -18.64 -23.42 -25.97
N LYS A 190 -18.43 -23.77 -27.23
CA LYS A 190 -19.46 -23.69 -28.27
C LYS A 190 -20.30 -24.95 -28.33
N LYS A 191 -19.67 -26.10 -28.55
CA LYS A 191 -20.38 -27.39 -28.71
C LYS A 191 -19.51 -28.54 -28.24
N LEU A 192 -20.17 -29.54 -27.65
CA LEU A 192 -19.66 -30.89 -27.48
C LEU A 192 -20.42 -31.76 -28.47
N LYS A 193 -19.71 -32.45 -29.36
CA LYS A 193 -20.33 -33.41 -30.31
C LYS A 193 -19.62 -34.75 -30.16
N SER A 194 -20.37 -35.80 -29.95
CA SER A 194 -19.84 -37.15 -30.05
C SER A 194 -19.49 -37.40 -31.53
N LYS A 195 -18.27 -37.81 -31.80
CA LYS A 195 -17.81 -38.19 -33.14
C LYS A 195 -17.92 -39.69 -33.32
N SER A 196 -17.81 -40.46 -32.26
CA SER A 196 -18.03 -41.91 -32.18
C SER A 196 -18.23 -42.30 -30.72
N LYS A 197 -18.47 -43.62 -30.43
CA LYS A 197 -18.57 -44.13 -29.04
C LYS A 197 -17.36 -43.84 -28.15
N LYS A 198 -16.19 -43.49 -28.75
CA LYS A 198 -14.93 -43.28 -28.04
C LYS A 198 -14.28 -41.90 -28.30
N GLN A 199 -14.95 -41.02 -29.05
CA GLN A 199 -14.37 -39.72 -29.43
C GLN A 199 -15.36 -38.59 -29.21
N LEU A 200 -14.85 -37.52 -28.59
CA LEU A 200 -15.61 -36.29 -28.32
C LEU A 200 -14.94 -35.10 -29.00
N ASN A 201 -15.70 -34.37 -29.79
CA ASN A 201 -15.22 -33.12 -30.39
C ASN A 201 -15.59 -31.94 -29.49
N VAL A 202 -14.57 -31.25 -29.00
CA VAL A 202 -14.69 -30.07 -28.11
C VAL A 202 -14.34 -28.83 -28.91
N SER A 203 -15.24 -27.86 -29.00
CA SER A 203 -14.97 -26.59 -29.69
C SER A 203 -15.27 -25.40 -28.79
N TRP A 204 -14.55 -24.29 -29.02
CA TRP A 204 -14.67 -23.07 -28.26
C TRP A 204 -14.51 -21.81 -29.12
N LYS A 205 -14.89 -20.66 -28.56
CA LYS A 205 -14.64 -19.36 -29.19
C LYS A 205 -13.17 -18.98 -28.95
N LYS A 206 -12.46 -18.63 -30.06
CA LYS A 206 -11.07 -18.17 -29.99
C LYS A 206 -10.95 -16.92 -29.09
N ASP A 207 -9.95 -16.91 -28.22
CA ASP A 207 -9.54 -15.74 -27.46
C ASP A 207 -8.13 -15.32 -27.92
N LYS A 208 -7.97 -14.04 -28.27
CA LYS A 208 -6.68 -13.48 -28.71
C LYS A 208 -5.70 -13.20 -27.57
N ASN A 209 -6.19 -13.21 -26.33
CA ASN A 209 -5.42 -12.85 -25.13
C ASN A 209 -4.86 -14.06 -24.37
N VAL A 210 -4.83 -15.23 -25.00
CA VAL A 210 -4.29 -16.47 -24.41
C VAL A 210 -3.07 -16.96 -25.19
N SER A 211 -2.16 -17.67 -24.51
CA SER A 211 -1.02 -18.35 -25.13
C SER A 211 -1.40 -19.72 -25.72
N GLY A 212 -2.49 -20.31 -25.23
CA GLY A 212 -3.01 -21.60 -25.64
C GLY A 212 -4.21 -22.01 -24.79
N TYR A 213 -4.67 -23.25 -24.99
CA TYR A 213 -5.81 -23.82 -24.29
C TYR A 213 -5.41 -25.16 -23.65
N GLU A 214 -5.98 -25.44 -22.51
CA GLU A 214 -5.90 -26.73 -21.85
C GLU A 214 -7.30 -27.31 -21.72
N ILE A 215 -7.49 -28.51 -22.25
CA ILE A 215 -8.75 -29.23 -22.24
C ILE A 215 -8.60 -30.43 -21.33
N LYS A 216 -9.36 -30.49 -20.26
CA LYS A 216 -9.48 -31.63 -19.38
C LYS A 216 -10.76 -32.40 -19.68
N TYR A 217 -10.65 -33.68 -19.83
CA TYR A 217 -11.78 -34.56 -19.99
C TYR A 217 -11.63 -35.80 -19.12
N SER A 218 -12.74 -36.37 -18.68
CA SER A 218 -12.76 -37.46 -17.74
C SER A 218 -13.92 -38.40 -17.99
N THR A 219 -13.74 -39.67 -17.66
CA THR A 219 -14.82 -40.68 -17.59
C THR A 219 -15.62 -40.61 -16.31
N SER A 220 -15.20 -39.75 -15.36
CA SER A 220 -15.87 -39.51 -14.07
C SER A 220 -16.26 -38.05 -13.95
N SER A 221 -17.48 -37.76 -13.46
CA SER A 221 -17.96 -36.39 -13.15
C SER A 221 -17.12 -35.69 -12.08
N LYS A 222 -16.41 -36.45 -11.22
CA LYS A 222 -15.55 -35.94 -10.17
C LYS A 222 -14.15 -35.51 -10.66
N PHE A 223 -13.81 -35.73 -11.94
CA PHE A 223 -12.51 -35.38 -12.51
C PHE A 223 -11.32 -35.81 -11.61
N THR A 224 -11.30 -37.06 -11.15
CA THR A 224 -10.23 -37.59 -10.31
C THR A 224 -8.94 -37.71 -11.09
N ARG A 225 -7.78 -37.74 -10.41
CA ARG A 225 -6.46 -37.89 -11.05
C ARG A 225 -6.35 -39.13 -11.96
N LYS A 226 -6.99 -40.24 -11.56
CA LYS A 226 -6.97 -41.51 -12.31
C LYS A 226 -7.83 -41.47 -13.58
N THR A 227 -8.90 -40.67 -13.59
CA THR A 227 -9.90 -40.65 -14.66
C THR A 227 -9.78 -39.44 -15.59
N THR A 228 -8.94 -38.45 -15.24
CA THR A 228 -8.80 -37.18 -15.98
C THR A 228 -7.59 -37.23 -16.92
N LYS A 229 -7.83 -36.91 -18.18
CA LYS A 229 -6.78 -36.67 -19.18
C LYS A 229 -6.75 -35.20 -19.56
N THR A 230 -5.59 -34.74 -20.01
CA THR A 230 -5.37 -33.34 -20.40
C THR A 230 -4.79 -33.29 -21.81
N VAL A 231 -5.36 -32.44 -22.64
CA VAL A 231 -4.84 -32.12 -23.98
C VAL A 231 -4.57 -30.62 -24.05
N LYS A 232 -3.43 -30.24 -24.60
CA LYS A 232 -3.08 -28.83 -24.85
C LYS A 232 -3.30 -28.49 -26.31
N ALA A 233 -3.82 -27.29 -26.56
CA ALA A 233 -4.04 -26.76 -27.91
C ALA A 233 -3.43 -25.36 -28.01
N GLY A 234 -2.87 -25.03 -29.18
CA GLY A 234 -2.22 -23.76 -29.44
C GLY A 234 -3.21 -22.59 -29.48
N LYS A 235 -2.72 -21.35 -29.36
CA LYS A 235 -3.52 -20.11 -29.33
C LYS A 235 -4.41 -19.91 -30.56
N LYS A 236 -4.08 -20.55 -31.69
CA LYS A 236 -4.88 -20.46 -32.96
C LYS A 236 -6.02 -21.47 -33.00
N SER A 237 -6.00 -22.49 -32.14
CA SER A 237 -6.98 -23.57 -32.12
C SER A 237 -8.34 -23.11 -31.64
N THR A 238 -9.40 -23.67 -32.24
CA THR A 238 -10.81 -23.45 -31.87
C THR A 238 -11.53 -24.74 -31.52
N GLY A 239 -10.83 -25.87 -31.55
CA GLY A 239 -11.37 -27.18 -31.21
C GLY A 239 -10.28 -28.25 -31.14
N VAL A 240 -10.65 -29.40 -30.56
CA VAL A 240 -9.84 -30.60 -30.45
C VAL A 240 -10.76 -31.83 -30.37
N THR A 241 -10.32 -32.96 -30.92
CA THR A 241 -10.95 -34.28 -30.70
C THR A 241 -10.20 -35.00 -29.57
N VAL A 242 -10.92 -35.48 -28.59
CA VAL A 242 -10.42 -36.23 -27.44
C VAL A 242 -11.10 -37.58 -27.33
#